data_5fa0972637d3c5f127ec7d576049b3f3
#
_entry.id   5fa0972637d3c5f127ec7d576049b3f3
#
_cell.length_a   1.000
_cell.length_b   1.000
_cell.length_c   1.000
_cell.angle_alpha   90.00
_cell.angle_beta   90.00
_cell.angle_gamma   90.00
#
_symmetry.space_group_name_H-M   'P 1'
#
loop_
_entity.id
_entity.type
_entity.pdbx_description
1 polymer ?
#
loop_
_entity_poly.entity_id
_entity_poly.type
_entity_poly.pdbx_seq_one_letter_code
_entity_poly.pdbx_strand_id
1 'polypeptide(L)'
;ESEFAEMGGWDAETEASQLLNGLGLDADAILYTEMKNLGDVEKVKVLLARALFGKPDILLLDEPTNHLDIQAVRWLEDFLADFEGTVLVVSHDRHFLNNVCTHIVDIDYGKIKLYVGNYEFWYESSQLVQRMIKDQNRKNEEKIKELQNFIQRFAANKSKSRQATSRRKLIDKLSVEEMPASSRRYPWVAFDAD
;
A
#
# COMPACT_ATOMS: atom_id res chain seq x y z
N GLU A 1 -3.77 -3.93 -44.68
CA GLU A 1 -2.62 -3.00 -44.52
C GLU A 1 -2.96 -1.77 -43.69
N SER A 2 -4.10 -1.06 -43.95
CA SER A 2 -4.47 0.09 -43.12
C SER A 2 -4.77 -0.27 -41.67
N GLU A 3 -5.48 -1.35 -41.39
CA GLU A 3 -5.78 -1.83 -40.05
C GLU A 3 -4.50 -2.24 -39.27
N PHE A 4 -3.53 -2.84 -39.95
CA PHE A 4 -2.23 -3.18 -39.39
C PHE A 4 -1.41 -1.93 -39.05
N ALA A 5 -1.46 -0.91 -39.89
CA ALA A 5 -0.81 0.38 -39.65
C ALA A 5 -1.48 1.15 -38.51
N GLU A 6 -2.83 1.15 -38.41
CA GLU A 6 -3.60 1.79 -37.33
C GLU A 6 -3.31 1.17 -35.97
N MET A 7 -3.04 -0.13 -35.92
CA MET A 7 -2.63 -0.84 -34.71
C MET A 7 -1.14 -0.71 -34.36
N GLY A 8 -0.38 0.11 -35.09
CA GLY A 8 1.07 0.28 -34.86
C GLY A 8 1.91 -0.94 -35.20
N GLY A 9 1.39 -1.82 -36.08
CA GLY A 9 2.04 -3.10 -36.40
C GLY A 9 3.45 -2.98 -36.99
N TRP A 10 3.76 -1.87 -37.68
CA TRP A 10 5.09 -1.60 -38.24
C TRP A 10 6.14 -1.31 -37.16
N ASP A 11 5.73 -0.73 -36.03
CA ASP A 11 6.62 -0.36 -34.90
C ASP A 11 6.66 -1.40 -33.80
N ALA A 12 5.83 -2.45 -33.89
CA ALA A 12 5.64 -3.45 -32.84
C ALA A 12 6.94 -4.15 -32.42
N GLU A 13 7.79 -4.50 -33.38
CA GLU A 13 9.09 -5.16 -33.10
C GLU A 13 10.07 -4.17 -32.44
N THR A 14 10.03 -2.91 -32.82
CA THR A 14 10.85 -1.86 -32.22
C THR A 14 10.40 -1.59 -30.77
N GLU A 15 9.10 -1.48 -30.54
CA GLU A 15 8.53 -1.31 -29.19
C GLU A 15 8.86 -2.51 -28.29
N ALA A 16 8.68 -3.73 -28.80
CA ALA A 16 9.03 -4.94 -28.07
C ALA A 16 10.52 -4.97 -27.70
N SER A 17 11.40 -4.62 -28.65
CA SER A 17 12.85 -4.54 -28.41
C SER A 17 13.20 -3.51 -27.32
N GLN A 18 12.57 -2.34 -27.35
CA GLN A 18 12.80 -1.29 -26.36
C GLN A 18 12.38 -1.75 -24.96
N LEU A 19 11.22 -2.38 -24.83
CA LEU A 19 10.72 -2.91 -23.56
C LEU A 19 11.64 -4.02 -23.01
N LEU A 20 12.06 -4.96 -23.84
CA LEU A 20 12.98 -6.04 -23.45
C LEU A 20 14.34 -5.49 -22.98
N ASN A 21 14.94 -4.60 -23.76
CA ASN A 21 16.22 -3.98 -23.42
C ASN A 21 16.12 -3.14 -22.14
N GLY A 22 15.03 -2.39 -21.95
CA GLY A 22 14.77 -1.62 -20.74
C GLY A 22 14.68 -2.52 -19.47
N LEU A 23 14.12 -3.70 -19.62
CA LEU A 23 14.07 -4.71 -18.54
C LEU A 23 15.38 -5.51 -18.40
N GLY A 24 16.44 -5.13 -19.10
CA GLY A 24 17.75 -5.75 -18.98
C GLY A 24 17.83 -7.13 -19.67
N LEU A 25 17.05 -7.33 -20.75
CA LEU A 25 17.16 -8.49 -21.63
C LEU A 25 17.82 -8.08 -22.94
N ASP A 26 18.54 -9.00 -23.55
CA ASP A 26 19.04 -8.82 -24.92
C ASP A 26 17.89 -9.10 -25.89
N ALA A 27 17.29 -8.02 -26.45
CA ALA A 27 16.14 -8.14 -27.33
C ALA A 27 16.45 -8.99 -28.58
N ASP A 28 17.65 -8.87 -29.18
CA ASP A 28 18.02 -9.63 -30.36
C ASP A 28 18.08 -11.15 -30.07
N ALA A 29 18.50 -11.54 -28.89
CA ALA A 29 18.52 -12.93 -28.47
C ALA A 29 17.14 -13.46 -28.09
N ILE A 30 16.27 -12.63 -27.49
CA ILE A 30 15.00 -13.04 -26.89
C ILE A 30 13.85 -13.07 -27.88
N LEU A 31 13.75 -12.08 -28.81
CA LEU A 31 12.60 -11.90 -29.71
C LEU A 31 12.25 -13.17 -30.53
N TYR A 32 13.25 -13.91 -30.91
CA TYR A 32 13.08 -15.12 -31.73
C TYR A 32 13.26 -16.42 -30.95
N THR A 33 13.39 -16.31 -29.63
CA THR A 33 13.54 -17.49 -28.76
C THR A 33 12.18 -17.94 -28.22
N GLU A 34 11.85 -19.22 -28.36
CA GLU A 34 10.63 -19.74 -27.79
C GLU A 34 10.64 -19.67 -26.26
N MET A 35 9.52 -19.26 -25.65
CA MET A 35 9.36 -19.12 -24.19
C MET A 35 9.82 -20.35 -23.39
N LYS A 36 9.63 -21.56 -23.92
CA LYS A 36 10.08 -22.81 -23.24
C LYS A 36 11.59 -22.89 -23.04
N ASN A 37 12.36 -22.21 -23.89
CA ASN A 37 13.83 -22.22 -23.87
C ASN A 37 14.43 -21.11 -23.02
N LEU A 38 13.61 -20.17 -22.51
CA LEU A 38 14.03 -19.10 -21.66
C LEU A 38 14.19 -19.55 -20.21
N GLY A 39 15.10 -18.93 -19.47
CA GLY A 39 15.21 -19.08 -18.03
C GLY A 39 14.00 -18.49 -17.28
N ASP A 40 13.77 -18.89 -16.03
CA ASP A 40 12.58 -18.45 -15.30
C ASP A 40 12.55 -16.93 -15.06
N VAL A 41 13.70 -16.31 -14.80
CA VAL A 41 13.84 -14.86 -14.66
C VAL A 41 13.54 -14.15 -15.97
N GLU A 42 14.05 -14.67 -17.09
CA GLU A 42 13.78 -14.11 -18.42
C GLU A 42 12.30 -14.20 -18.77
N LYS A 43 11.64 -15.31 -18.46
CA LYS A 43 10.19 -15.46 -18.64
C LYS A 43 9.39 -14.41 -17.91
N VAL A 44 9.74 -14.11 -16.64
CA VAL A 44 9.07 -13.08 -15.86
C VAL A 44 9.23 -11.70 -16.50
N LYS A 45 10.45 -11.36 -16.92
CA LYS A 45 10.74 -10.09 -17.59
C LYS A 45 10.00 -9.97 -18.94
N VAL A 46 9.93 -11.04 -19.73
CA VAL A 46 9.17 -11.07 -21.00
C VAL A 46 7.67 -10.92 -20.76
N LEU A 47 7.12 -11.53 -19.72
CA LEU A 47 5.70 -11.36 -19.34
C LEU A 47 5.42 -9.93 -18.89
N LEU A 48 6.35 -9.30 -18.17
CA LEU A 48 6.25 -7.88 -17.80
C LEU A 48 6.29 -7.00 -19.07
N ALA A 49 7.25 -7.21 -19.97
CA ALA A 49 7.32 -6.50 -21.25
C ALA A 49 6.00 -6.61 -22.03
N ARG A 50 5.42 -7.82 -22.07
CA ARG A 50 4.12 -8.06 -22.72
C ARG A 50 2.99 -7.25 -22.06
N ALA A 51 2.99 -7.09 -20.74
CA ALA A 51 1.96 -6.31 -20.04
C ALA A 51 2.08 -4.81 -20.35
N LEU A 52 3.29 -4.32 -20.60
CA LEU A 52 3.57 -2.92 -20.92
C LEU A 52 3.36 -2.59 -22.42
N PHE A 53 3.38 -3.60 -23.28
CA PHE A 53 3.30 -3.45 -24.73
C PHE A 53 1.94 -2.92 -25.19
N GLY A 54 1.95 -2.07 -26.23
CA GLY A 54 0.73 -1.61 -26.90
C GLY A 54 -0.03 -0.53 -26.12
N LYS A 55 0.60 0.15 -25.15
CA LYS A 55 0.02 1.28 -24.38
C LYS A 55 -1.38 0.99 -23.83
N PRO A 56 -1.52 0.03 -22.92
CA PRO A 56 -2.82 -0.31 -22.33
C PRO A 56 -3.40 0.89 -21.56
N ASP A 57 -4.71 1.06 -21.52
CA ASP A 57 -5.38 2.10 -20.71
C ASP A 57 -5.26 1.83 -19.21
N ILE A 58 -5.22 0.55 -18.82
CA ILE A 58 -5.13 0.11 -17.42
C ILE A 58 -4.04 -0.94 -17.29
N LEU A 59 -3.13 -0.72 -16.37
CA LEU A 59 -2.02 -1.61 -16.06
C LEU A 59 -2.12 -2.11 -14.62
N LEU A 60 -2.14 -3.44 -14.45
CA LEU A 60 -2.18 -4.09 -13.15
C LEU A 60 -0.87 -4.83 -12.93
N LEU A 61 -0.10 -4.42 -11.94
CA LEU A 61 1.21 -4.97 -11.62
C LEU A 61 1.23 -5.51 -10.19
N ASP A 62 1.62 -6.77 -10.05
CA ASP A 62 1.79 -7.43 -8.76
C ASP A 62 3.28 -7.79 -8.59
N GLU A 63 3.93 -7.15 -7.61
CA GLU A 63 5.36 -7.28 -7.30
C GLU A 63 6.27 -7.15 -8.54
N PRO A 64 6.13 -6.08 -9.37
CA PRO A 64 6.81 -5.98 -10.66
C PRO A 64 8.33 -5.83 -10.54
N THR A 65 8.84 -5.43 -9.38
CA THR A 65 10.28 -5.29 -9.13
C THR A 65 10.99 -6.61 -8.80
N ASN A 66 10.23 -7.68 -8.55
CA ASN A 66 10.80 -8.98 -8.28
C ASN A 66 11.59 -9.48 -9.50
N HIS A 67 12.78 -9.99 -9.25
CA HIS A 67 13.70 -10.49 -10.28
C HIS A 67 14.26 -9.43 -11.25
N LEU A 68 14.03 -8.14 -11.00
CA LEU A 68 14.67 -7.05 -11.71
C LEU A 68 15.99 -6.64 -11.02
N ASP A 69 16.99 -6.32 -11.80
CA ASP A 69 18.16 -5.61 -11.31
C ASP A 69 17.86 -4.11 -11.14
N ILE A 70 18.77 -3.40 -10.50
CA ILE A 70 18.56 -1.99 -10.13
C ILE A 70 18.37 -1.07 -11.36
N GLN A 71 18.96 -1.43 -12.51
CA GLN A 71 18.83 -0.66 -13.73
C GLN A 71 17.44 -0.86 -14.37
N ALA A 72 16.96 -2.10 -14.39
CA ALA A 72 15.63 -2.44 -14.88
C ALA A 72 14.54 -1.84 -13.97
N VAL A 73 14.75 -1.79 -12.64
CA VAL A 73 13.81 -1.11 -11.73
C VAL A 73 13.73 0.38 -12.03
N ARG A 74 14.85 1.08 -12.21
CA ARG A 74 14.87 2.50 -12.56
C ARG A 74 14.20 2.77 -13.91
N TRP A 75 14.51 1.93 -14.89
CA TRP A 75 13.84 2.04 -16.18
C TRP A 75 12.32 1.87 -16.07
N LEU A 76 11.86 0.91 -15.24
CA LEU A 76 10.42 0.71 -14.99
C LEU A 76 9.79 1.91 -14.27
N GLU A 77 10.50 2.51 -13.30
CA GLU A 77 10.05 3.75 -12.63
C GLU A 77 9.86 4.88 -13.65
N ASP A 78 10.84 5.11 -14.53
CA ASP A 78 10.77 6.13 -15.58
C ASP A 78 9.63 5.84 -16.57
N PHE A 79 9.48 4.58 -16.98
CA PHE A 79 8.38 4.16 -17.87
C PHE A 79 7.01 4.43 -17.26
N LEU A 80 6.83 4.12 -15.98
CA LEU A 80 5.55 4.33 -15.28
C LEU A 80 5.28 5.81 -14.98
N ALA A 81 6.31 6.63 -14.83
CA ALA A 81 6.17 8.08 -14.67
C ALA A 81 5.60 8.76 -15.94
N ASP A 82 5.97 8.24 -17.11
CA ASP A 82 5.51 8.74 -18.42
C ASP A 82 4.22 8.05 -18.89
N PHE A 83 3.70 7.08 -18.13
CA PHE A 83 2.52 6.32 -18.52
C PHE A 83 1.24 7.15 -18.35
N GLU A 84 0.49 7.37 -19.43
CA GLU A 84 -0.71 8.21 -19.44
C GLU A 84 -1.97 7.51 -18.88
N GLY A 85 -1.95 6.17 -18.78
CA GLY A 85 -3.09 5.38 -18.31
C GLY A 85 -3.17 5.25 -16.77
N THR A 86 -4.07 4.39 -16.32
CA THR A 86 -4.20 4.07 -14.89
C THR A 86 -3.32 2.88 -14.53
N VAL A 87 -2.44 3.06 -13.55
CA VAL A 87 -1.58 1.99 -13.02
C VAL A 87 -2.01 1.62 -11.61
N LEU A 88 -2.27 0.34 -11.38
CA LEU A 88 -2.48 -0.23 -10.05
C LEU A 88 -1.31 -1.17 -9.74
N VAL A 89 -0.52 -0.80 -8.73
CA VAL A 89 0.67 -1.56 -8.31
C VAL A 89 0.47 -2.12 -6.91
N VAL A 90 0.82 -3.39 -6.74
CA VAL A 90 1.03 -4.03 -5.44
C VAL A 90 2.53 -4.31 -5.31
N SER A 91 3.18 -3.79 -4.28
CA SER A 91 4.61 -4.05 -4.04
C SER A 91 4.98 -3.89 -2.56
N HIS A 92 6.02 -4.61 -2.15
CA HIS A 92 6.69 -4.44 -0.85
C HIS A 92 7.91 -3.50 -0.94
N ASP A 93 8.31 -3.11 -2.14
CA ASP A 93 9.39 -2.16 -2.36
C ASP A 93 8.90 -0.72 -2.13
N ARG A 94 9.25 -0.19 -0.95
CA ARG A 94 8.86 1.15 -0.52
C ARG A 94 9.46 2.25 -1.39
N HIS A 95 10.69 2.04 -1.87
CA HIS A 95 11.37 3.01 -2.72
C HIS A 95 10.65 3.12 -4.07
N PHE A 96 10.37 1.99 -4.69
CA PHE A 96 9.59 1.92 -5.91
C PHE A 96 8.21 2.58 -5.77
N LEU A 97 7.44 2.21 -4.72
CA LEU A 97 6.13 2.82 -4.47
C LEU A 97 6.22 4.34 -4.25
N ASN A 98 7.28 4.81 -3.61
CA ASN A 98 7.47 6.23 -3.34
C ASN A 98 7.75 7.04 -4.61
N ASN A 99 8.41 6.43 -5.60
CA ASN A 99 8.78 7.06 -6.85
C ASN A 99 7.63 7.05 -7.88
N VAL A 100 6.82 5.97 -7.92
CA VAL A 100 5.81 5.80 -8.97
C VAL A 100 4.39 6.14 -8.55
N CYS A 101 4.05 6.04 -7.23
CA CYS A 101 2.67 6.19 -6.80
C CYS A 101 2.32 7.64 -6.47
N THR A 102 1.21 8.12 -7.03
CA THR A 102 0.56 9.40 -6.69
C THR A 102 -0.53 9.23 -5.65
N HIS A 103 -1.02 8.00 -5.45
CA HIS A 103 -2.05 7.62 -4.51
C HIS A 103 -1.69 6.31 -3.84
N ILE A 104 -2.05 6.15 -2.58
CA ILE A 104 -1.89 4.90 -1.83
C ILE A 104 -3.26 4.38 -1.40
N VAL A 105 -3.53 3.13 -1.74
CA VAL A 105 -4.70 2.39 -1.27
C VAL A 105 -4.29 1.55 -0.06
N ASP A 106 -4.83 1.90 1.09
CA ASP A 106 -4.59 1.20 2.34
C ASP A 106 -5.74 0.22 2.63
N ILE A 107 -5.42 -1.07 2.70
CA ILE A 107 -6.38 -2.13 3.03
C ILE A 107 -6.02 -2.64 4.42
N ASP A 108 -6.72 -2.14 5.44
CA ASP A 108 -6.53 -2.57 6.82
C ASP A 108 -7.84 -2.51 7.60
N TYR A 109 -7.97 -3.27 8.68
CA TYR A 109 -9.16 -3.34 9.52
C TYR A 109 -10.46 -3.66 8.76
N GLY A 110 -10.37 -4.42 7.65
CA GLY A 110 -11.52 -4.75 6.79
C GLY A 110 -12.09 -3.54 6.03
N LYS A 111 -11.31 -2.46 5.91
CA LYS A 111 -11.69 -1.23 5.20
C LYS A 111 -10.64 -0.88 4.17
N ILE A 112 -11.10 -0.24 3.09
CA ILE A 112 -10.25 0.31 2.05
C ILE A 112 -10.26 1.82 2.20
N LYS A 113 -9.08 2.43 2.27
CA LYS A 113 -8.89 3.88 2.34
C LYS A 113 -7.93 4.33 1.26
N LEU A 114 -8.33 5.35 0.52
CA LEU A 114 -7.50 5.99 -0.49
C LEU A 114 -6.84 7.25 0.11
N TYR A 115 -5.54 7.37 -0.07
CA TYR A 115 -4.75 8.53 0.31
C TYR A 115 -4.13 9.15 -0.94
N VAL A 116 -4.18 10.47 -1.03
CA VAL A 116 -3.49 11.23 -2.07
C VAL A 116 -2.08 11.52 -1.58
N GLY A 117 -1.09 11.17 -2.37
CA GLY A 117 0.34 11.31 -2.06
C GLY A 117 1.09 10.00 -2.28
N ASN A 118 2.40 10.06 -2.11
CA ASN A 118 3.29 8.91 -2.24
C ASN A 118 3.32 8.05 -0.96
N TYR A 119 4.12 6.98 -0.98
CA TYR A 119 4.23 6.04 0.15
C TYR A 119 4.70 6.72 1.44
N GLU A 120 5.70 7.61 1.38
CA GLU A 120 6.25 8.30 2.54
C GLU A 120 5.21 9.19 3.22
N PHE A 121 4.50 10.00 2.44
CA PHE A 121 3.41 10.83 2.94
C PHE A 121 2.30 10.01 3.62
N TRP A 122 1.89 8.90 2.99
CA TRP A 122 0.93 7.98 3.60
C TRP A 122 1.44 7.40 4.92
N TYR A 123 2.70 6.95 4.93
CA TYR A 123 3.30 6.34 6.12
C TYR A 123 3.34 7.31 7.30
N GLU A 124 3.84 8.53 7.11
CA GLU A 124 3.90 9.58 8.13
C GLU A 124 2.50 9.96 8.62
N SER A 125 1.56 10.20 7.70
CA SER A 125 0.17 10.53 8.01
C SER A 125 -0.51 9.42 8.81
N SER A 126 -0.31 8.16 8.45
CA SER A 126 -0.88 7.01 9.14
C SER A 126 -0.33 6.87 10.56
N GLN A 127 0.97 7.08 10.76
CA GLN A 127 1.62 7.09 12.08
C GLN A 127 1.07 8.21 12.97
N LEU A 128 0.89 9.41 12.41
CA LEU A 128 0.33 10.54 13.15
C LEU A 128 -1.10 10.24 13.62
N VAL A 129 -1.96 9.75 12.73
CA VAL A 129 -3.34 9.38 13.07
C VAL A 129 -3.38 8.30 14.16
N GLN A 130 -2.54 7.27 14.08
CA GLN A 130 -2.46 6.23 15.11
C GLN A 130 -2.04 6.80 16.47
N ARG A 131 -1.07 7.71 16.52
CA ARG A 131 -0.64 8.40 17.75
C ARG A 131 -1.79 9.22 18.33
N MET A 132 -2.50 9.98 17.51
CA MET A 132 -3.65 10.79 17.94
C MET A 132 -4.77 9.92 18.53
N ILE A 133 -5.12 8.81 17.91
CA ILE A 133 -6.13 7.86 18.42
C ILE A 133 -5.67 7.27 19.76
N LYS A 134 -4.41 6.84 19.86
CA LYS A 134 -3.85 6.29 21.09
C LYS A 134 -3.87 7.30 22.24
N ASP A 135 -3.50 8.54 21.98
CA ASP A 135 -3.52 9.61 22.98
C ASP A 135 -4.95 9.99 23.39
N GLN A 136 -5.89 10.00 22.46
CA GLN A 136 -7.30 10.23 22.75
C GLN A 136 -7.90 9.10 23.58
N ASN A 137 -7.61 7.86 23.24
CA ASN A 137 -8.04 6.69 23.99
C ASN A 137 -7.51 6.74 25.45
N ARG A 138 -6.22 7.03 25.64
CA ARG A 138 -5.64 7.18 26.97
C ARG A 138 -6.36 8.24 27.79
N LYS A 139 -6.62 9.41 27.22
CA LYS A 139 -7.37 10.49 27.90
C LYS A 139 -8.80 10.07 28.24
N ASN A 140 -9.45 9.34 27.34
CA ASN A 140 -10.81 8.83 27.58
C ASN A 140 -10.81 7.78 28.71
N GLU A 141 -9.85 6.85 28.72
CA GLU A 141 -9.69 5.84 29.78
C GLU A 141 -9.43 6.47 31.15
N GLU A 142 -8.53 7.45 31.24
CA GLU A 142 -8.25 8.20 32.48
C GLU A 142 -9.53 8.87 32.99
N LYS A 143 -10.28 9.52 32.12
CA LYS A 143 -11.53 10.18 32.46
C LYS A 143 -12.64 9.20 32.87
N ILE A 144 -12.76 8.06 32.20
CA ILE A 144 -13.67 6.97 32.57
C ILE A 144 -13.33 6.47 33.97
N LYS A 145 -12.04 6.23 34.25
CA LYS A 145 -11.55 5.78 35.57
C LYS A 145 -11.86 6.78 36.70
N GLU A 146 -11.64 8.08 36.42
CA GLU A 146 -12.02 9.12 37.39
C GLU A 146 -13.52 9.16 37.66
N LEU A 147 -14.35 9.07 36.62
CA LEU A 147 -15.80 9.05 36.75
C LEU A 147 -16.29 7.80 37.48
N GLN A 148 -15.71 6.63 37.20
CA GLN A 148 -16.00 5.38 37.90
C GLN A 148 -15.66 5.46 39.37
N ASN A 149 -14.48 5.97 39.74
CA ASN A 149 -14.06 6.19 41.12
C ASN A 149 -15.01 7.15 41.84
N PHE A 150 -15.44 8.21 41.18
CA PHE A 150 -16.43 9.14 41.74
C PHE A 150 -17.77 8.42 41.99
N ILE A 151 -18.29 7.70 41.02
CA ILE A 151 -19.55 6.94 41.16
C ILE A 151 -19.47 5.96 42.32
N GLN A 152 -18.36 5.22 42.44
CA GLN A 152 -18.16 4.24 43.51
C GLN A 152 -18.14 4.89 44.89
N ARG A 153 -17.45 6.03 45.05
CA ARG A 153 -17.38 6.77 46.34
C ARG A 153 -18.73 7.35 46.78
N PHE A 154 -19.60 7.69 45.85
CA PHE A 154 -20.86 8.40 46.15
C PHE A 154 -22.12 7.59 45.83
N ALA A 155 -21.97 6.32 45.44
CA ALA A 155 -23.10 5.43 45.13
C ALA A 155 -24.07 5.24 46.33
N ALA A 156 -23.54 5.24 47.54
CA ALA A 156 -24.33 5.08 48.77
C ALA A 156 -25.02 6.38 49.26
N ASN A 157 -24.75 7.52 48.67
CA ASN A 157 -25.24 8.81 49.14
C ASN A 157 -26.47 9.26 48.33
N LYS A 158 -27.68 9.20 48.92
CA LYS A 158 -28.96 9.55 48.31
C LYS A 158 -28.96 10.96 47.69
N SER A 159 -28.31 11.95 48.29
CA SER A 159 -28.31 13.34 47.82
C SER A 159 -27.46 13.52 46.53
N LYS A 160 -26.51 12.63 46.26
CA LYS A 160 -25.63 12.64 45.11
C LYS A 160 -26.00 11.67 44.00
N SER A 161 -27.09 10.93 44.15
CA SER A 161 -27.61 9.92 43.21
C SER A 161 -27.82 10.50 41.79
N ARG A 162 -28.37 11.72 41.67
CA ARG A 162 -28.56 12.38 40.39
C ARG A 162 -27.23 12.68 39.71
N GLN A 163 -26.20 13.08 40.46
CA GLN A 163 -24.86 13.34 39.93
C GLN A 163 -24.18 12.05 39.47
N ALA A 164 -24.35 10.94 40.21
CA ALA A 164 -23.85 9.64 39.80
C ALA A 164 -24.51 9.15 38.50
N THR A 165 -25.81 9.34 38.33
CA THR A 165 -26.55 9.00 37.12
C THR A 165 -26.08 9.83 35.91
N SER A 166 -25.88 11.16 36.09
CA SER A 166 -25.34 12.03 35.04
C SER A 166 -23.95 11.59 34.60
N ARG A 167 -23.09 11.20 35.53
CA ARG A 167 -21.73 10.72 35.20
C ARG A 167 -21.72 9.34 34.56
N ARG A 168 -22.65 8.45 34.86
CA ARG A 168 -22.83 7.19 34.09
C ARG A 168 -23.14 7.48 32.63
N LYS A 169 -24.09 8.37 32.35
CA LYS A 169 -24.40 8.80 30.98
C LYS A 169 -23.21 9.44 30.28
N LEU A 170 -22.30 10.07 31.02
CA LEU A 170 -21.07 10.63 30.45
C LEU A 170 -20.08 9.52 30.08
N ILE A 171 -19.95 8.47 30.91
CA ILE A 171 -19.14 7.29 30.60
C ILE A 171 -19.66 6.61 29.34
N ASP A 172 -20.97 6.43 29.20
CA ASP A 172 -21.60 5.80 28.03
C ASP A 172 -21.32 6.59 26.73
N LYS A 173 -21.06 7.90 26.85
CA LYS A 173 -20.71 8.77 25.72
C LYS A 173 -19.21 8.80 25.42
N LEU A 174 -18.36 8.43 26.37
CA LEU A 174 -16.93 8.34 26.19
C LEU A 174 -16.61 6.99 25.55
N SER A 175 -16.71 6.92 24.22
CA SER A 175 -16.24 5.75 23.50
C SER A 175 -14.70 5.72 23.52
N VAL A 176 -14.16 4.57 23.91
CA VAL A 176 -12.79 4.20 23.59
C VAL A 176 -12.89 3.54 22.20
N GLU A 177 -12.30 4.15 21.20
CA GLU A 177 -12.21 3.47 19.91
C GLU A 177 -11.37 2.21 20.10
N GLU A 178 -12.04 1.05 20.05
CA GLU A 178 -11.33 -0.21 19.97
C GLU A 178 -10.51 -0.15 18.67
N MET A 179 -9.19 -0.07 18.82
CA MET A 179 -8.30 -0.29 17.69
C MET A 179 -8.32 -1.79 17.41
N PRO A 180 -9.01 -2.26 16.36
CA PRO A 180 -8.94 -3.67 16.00
C PRO A 180 -7.48 -4.02 15.76
N ALA A 181 -7.08 -5.26 16.03
CA ALA A 181 -5.71 -5.68 15.79
C ALA A 181 -5.40 -5.51 14.29
N SER A 182 -4.41 -4.68 13.96
CA SER A 182 -3.97 -4.52 12.59
C SER A 182 -3.57 -5.87 12.01
N SER A 183 -3.96 -6.14 10.77
CA SER A 183 -3.49 -7.30 10.01
C SER A 183 -1.96 -7.24 9.77
N ARG A 184 -1.37 -6.06 9.94
CA ARG A 184 0.07 -5.79 9.79
C ARG A 184 0.83 -6.11 11.07
N ARG A 185 0.78 -7.35 11.54
CA ARG A 185 1.65 -7.80 12.62
C ARG A 185 3.03 -8.06 12.05
N TYR A 186 3.98 -7.17 12.33
CA TYR A 186 5.39 -7.49 12.13
C TYR A 186 5.78 -8.58 13.13
N PRO A 187 6.34 -9.71 12.70
CA PRO A 187 6.95 -10.66 13.63
C PRO A 187 8.09 -9.94 14.35
N TRP A 188 7.95 -9.76 15.66
CA TRP A 188 9.01 -9.22 16.48
C TRP A 188 9.81 -10.38 17.05
N VAL A 189 11.08 -10.44 16.71
CA VAL A 189 12.01 -11.40 17.29
C VAL A 189 12.85 -10.64 18.32
N ALA A 190 12.69 -10.97 19.59
CA ALA A 190 13.60 -10.51 20.62
C ALA A 190 14.86 -11.38 20.58
N PHE A 191 16.01 -10.76 20.42
CA PHE A 191 17.28 -11.40 20.66
C PHE A 191 17.66 -11.06 22.11
N ASP A 192 17.58 -12.04 23.01
CA ASP A 192 18.21 -11.92 24.30
C ASP A 192 19.72 -12.10 24.06
N ALA A 193 20.50 -11.07 24.36
CA ALA A 193 21.95 -11.17 24.40
C ALA A 193 22.35 -11.82 25.74
N ASP A 194 22.90 -13.03 25.68
CA ASP A 194 23.56 -13.70 26.82
C ASP A 194 24.82 -12.95 27.24
#